data_a68127cbbc326d1b68954a5ce6e9245a
#
_entry.id   a68127cbbc326d1b68954a5ce6e9245a
#
_cell.length_a   1.000
_cell.length_b   1.000
_cell.length_c   1.000
_cell.angle_alpha   90.00
_cell.angle_beta   90.00
_cell.angle_gamma   90.00
#
_symmetry.space_group_name_H-M   'P 1'
#
loop_
_entity.id
_entity.type
_entity.pdbx_description
1 polymer ?
#
loop_
_entity_poly.entity_id
_entity_poly.type
_entity_poly.pdbx_seq_one_letter_code
_entity_poly.pdbx_strand_id
1 'polypeptide(L)'
;MSKIKLSETFIKDRVKLALTEDLYPYGDITSNLINNNKIIEAKIISNQKAVVAGLLFVKQSFKQVDKKIKFRLKKKDGSTVKKNSVIAVIKGKANSIMIAERVALNFLSHISGIATKTNKFVKLAGKKCKICCTRKTLPNYRAVSYTHLRAHETN
;
A
#
# COMPACT_ATOMS: atom_id res chain seq x y z
N MET A 1 19.68 13.90 -4.23
CA MET A 1 18.32 14.18 -4.77
C MET A 1 17.29 14.10 -3.68
N SER A 2 16.39 15.10 -3.53
CA SER A 2 15.35 15.09 -2.50
C SER A 2 14.34 13.96 -2.76
N LYS A 3 14.05 13.16 -1.73
CA LYS A 3 12.96 12.17 -1.77
C LYS A 3 11.66 12.94 -2.03
N ILE A 4 10.96 12.65 -3.13
CA ILE A 4 9.63 13.21 -3.34
C ILE A 4 8.70 12.59 -2.29
N LYS A 5 8.28 13.40 -1.36
CA LYS A 5 7.30 13.01 -0.33
C LYS A 5 5.93 13.42 -0.84
N LEU A 6 5.03 12.46 -1.05
CA LEU A 6 3.63 12.76 -1.35
C LEU A 6 2.99 13.49 -0.16
N SER A 7 2.16 14.50 -0.45
CA SER A 7 1.41 15.17 0.60
C SER A 7 0.35 14.21 1.20
N GLU A 8 0.05 14.38 2.48
CA GLU A 8 -1.00 13.58 3.12
C GLU A 8 -2.37 13.78 2.46
N THR A 9 -2.66 15.00 2.01
CA THR A 9 -3.90 15.33 1.29
C THR A 9 -4.00 14.50 0.01
N PHE A 10 -2.94 14.47 -0.80
CA PHE A 10 -2.92 13.68 -2.02
C PHE A 10 -3.19 12.19 -1.74
N ILE A 11 -2.57 11.61 -0.71
CA ILE A 11 -2.79 10.21 -0.34
C ILE A 11 -4.24 9.98 0.11
N LYS A 12 -4.78 10.88 0.92
CA LYS A 12 -6.17 10.82 1.38
C LYS A 12 -7.16 10.84 0.22
N ASP A 13 -6.97 11.75 -0.74
CA ASP A 13 -7.85 11.89 -1.89
C ASP A 13 -7.83 10.64 -2.79
N ARG A 14 -6.65 10.07 -3.04
CA ARG A 14 -6.52 8.83 -3.83
C ARG A 14 -7.16 7.64 -3.13
N VAL A 15 -6.98 7.50 -1.84
CA VAL A 15 -7.62 6.44 -1.06
C VAL A 15 -9.13 6.63 -1.03
N LYS A 16 -9.63 7.87 -0.88
CA LYS A 16 -11.05 8.17 -0.92
C LYS A 16 -11.68 7.73 -2.25
N LEU A 17 -11.05 8.08 -3.38
CA LEU A 17 -11.53 7.67 -4.69
C LEU A 17 -11.58 6.14 -4.84
N ALA A 18 -10.53 5.44 -4.42
CA ALA A 18 -10.46 3.99 -4.50
C ALA A 18 -11.51 3.31 -3.59
N LEU A 19 -11.75 3.84 -2.39
CA LEU A 19 -12.82 3.35 -1.51
C LEU A 19 -14.22 3.62 -2.10
N THR A 20 -14.42 4.80 -2.72
CA THR A 20 -15.68 5.11 -3.39
C THR A 20 -15.96 4.14 -4.54
N GLU A 21 -14.94 3.85 -5.37
CA GLU A 21 -15.04 2.88 -6.47
C GLU A 21 -15.36 1.47 -5.97
N ASP A 22 -14.63 1.00 -4.96
CA ASP A 22 -14.78 -0.36 -4.41
C ASP A 22 -16.13 -0.59 -3.70
N LEU A 23 -16.69 0.46 -3.12
CA LEU A 23 -17.95 0.40 -2.37
C LEU A 23 -19.18 0.80 -3.19
N TYR A 24 -19.02 1.27 -4.43
CA TYR A 24 -20.15 1.68 -5.29
C TYR A 24 -20.81 0.45 -5.93
N PRO A 25 -22.16 0.45 -6.11
CA PRO A 25 -23.14 1.38 -5.52
C PRO A 25 -23.70 0.92 -4.18
N TYR A 26 -23.52 -0.35 -3.77
CA TYR A 26 -24.25 -1.00 -2.69
C TYR A 26 -23.47 -1.12 -1.37
N GLY A 27 -22.25 -0.57 -1.29
CA GLY A 27 -21.36 -0.77 -0.15
C GLY A 27 -20.78 -2.18 -0.09
N ASP A 28 -20.20 -2.56 1.05
CA ASP A 28 -19.69 -3.91 1.25
C ASP A 28 -20.77 -4.82 1.83
N ILE A 29 -21.49 -5.53 0.96
CA ILE A 29 -22.57 -6.44 1.32
C ILE A 29 -22.08 -7.55 2.24
N THR A 30 -20.89 -8.10 1.98
CA THR A 30 -20.32 -9.21 2.74
C THR A 30 -20.00 -8.82 4.17
N SER A 31 -19.41 -7.62 4.36
CA SER A 31 -19.06 -7.13 5.69
C SER A 31 -20.27 -6.84 6.56
N ASN A 32 -21.43 -6.57 5.97
CA ASN A 32 -22.68 -6.33 6.71
C ASN A 32 -23.25 -7.61 7.38
N LEU A 33 -22.81 -8.80 6.94
CA LEU A 33 -23.19 -10.07 7.54
C LEU A 33 -22.41 -10.39 8.83
N ILE A 34 -21.37 -9.61 9.13
CA ILE A 34 -20.52 -9.84 10.30
C ILE A 34 -20.98 -9.01 11.48
N ASN A 35 -20.92 -9.59 12.67
CA ASN A 35 -21.24 -8.89 13.91
C ASN A 35 -20.33 -7.64 14.06
N ASN A 36 -20.93 -6.46 13.89
CA ASN A 36 -20.26 -5.16 13.83
C ASN A 36 -19.50 -4.75 15.09
N ASN A 37 -19.73 -5.42 16.22
CA ASN A 37 -19.10 -5.04 17.51
C ASN A 37 -17.88 -5.87 17.87
N LYS A 38 -17.54 -6.91 17.11
CA LYS A 38 -16.37 -7.74 17.39
C LYS A 38 -15.08 -7.00 17.07
N ILE A 39 -14.23 -6.81 18.08
CA ILE A 39 -12.87 -6.29 17.89
C ILE A 39 -11.94 -7.46 17.57
N ILE A 40 -11.20 -7.33 16.49
CA ILE A 40 -10.22 -8.33 16.05
C ILE A 40 -8.83 -7.73 15.87
N GLU A 41 -7.83 -8.60 15.85
CA GLU A 41 -6.48 -8.27 15.39
C GLU A 41 -6.19 -9.04 14.10
N ALA A 42 -5.88 -8.30 13.04
CA ALA A 42 -5.48 -8.84 11.74
C ALA A 42 -4.01 -8.52 11.45
N LYS A 43 -3.35 -9.35 10.62
CA LYS A 43 -1.97 -9.17 10.21
C LYS A 43 -1.88 -9.13 8.70
N ILE A 44 -1.16 -8.16 8.16
CA ILE A 44 -0.74 -8.17 6.75
C ILE A 44 0.57 -8.93 6.68
N ILE A 45 0.57 -10.01 5.89
CA ILE A 45 1.70 -10.93 5.76
C ILE A 45 2.12 -10.99 4.29
N SER A 46 3.41 -10.98 4.03
CA SER A 46 3.94 -11.16 2.68
C SER A 46 3.89 -12.63 2.27
N ASN A 47 3.31 -12.92 1.09
CA ASN A 47 3.25 -14.28 0.54
C ASN A 47 4.51 -14.65 -0.26
N GLN A 48 5.40 -13.70 -0.52
CA GLN A 48 6.64 -13.90 -1.28
C GLN A 48 7.73 -12.91 -0.85
N LYS A 49 8.96 -13.09 -1.37
CA LYS A 49 10.03 -12.11 -1.21
C LYS A 49 9.69 -10.84 -2.02
N ALA A 50 9.70 -9.68 -1.37
CA ALA A 50 9.33 -8.42 -2.00
C ALA A 50 10.04 -7.22 -1.32
N VAL A 51 10.01 -6.08 -2.00
CA VAL A 51 10.30 -4.76 -1.41
C VAL A 51 8.98 -4.12 -1.05
N VAL A 52 8.77 -3.85 0.23
CA VAL A 52 7.52 -3.22 0.73
C VAL A 52 7.51 -1.75 0.33
N ALA A 53 6.37 -1.30 -0.20
CA ALA A 53 6.17 0.11 -0.52
C ALA A 53 4.67 0.46 -0.50
N GLY A 54 4.35 1.72 -0.16
CA GLY A 54 2.97 2.21 -0.14
C GLY A 54 2.27 2.11 1.21
N LEU A 55 3.00 1.93 2.31
CA LEU A 55 2.42 1.75 3.63
C LEU A 55 1.56 2.92 4.12
N LEU A 56 1.81 4.14 3.64
CA LEU A 56 0.95 5.29 3.95
C LEU A 56 -0.44 5.15 3.31
N PHE A 57 -0.54 4.63 2.08
CA PHE A 57 -1.83 4.33 1.44
C PHE A 57 -2.59 3.26 2.23
N VAL A 58 -1.90 2.19 2.61
CA VAL A 58 -2.47 1.11 3.45
C VAL A 58 -3.04 1.68 4.75
N LYS A 59 -2.24 2.47 5.49
CA LYS A 59 -2.68 3.10 6.73
C LYS A 59 -3.91 3.98 6.52
N GLN A 60 -3.91 4.78 5.45
CA GLN A 60 -5.03 5.68 5.14
C GLN A 60 -6.29 4.92 4.73
N SER A 61 -6.20 3.79 4.03
CA SER A 61 -7.36 2.97 3.69
C SER A 61 -8.12 2.54 4.96
N PHE A 62 -7.41 2.03 5.95
CA PHE A 62 -8.02 1.67 7.23
C PHE A 62 -8.55 2.89 8.00
N LYS A 63 -7.78 3.99 8.05
CA LYS A 63 -8.14 5.18 8.83
C LYS A 63 -9.31 5.96 8.24
N GLN A 64 -9.56 5.89 6.95
CA GLN A 64 -10.71 6.54 6.32
C GLN A 64 -12.01 5.78 6.56
N VAL A 65 -11.95 4.46 6.66
CA VAL A 65 -13.10 3.63 7.00
C VAL A 65 -13.44 3.78 8.50
N ASP A 66 -12.44 3.70 9.38
CA ASP A 66 -12.65 3.88 10.81
C ASP A 66 -11.41 4.49 11.48
N LYS A 67 -11.54 5.72 11.98
CA LYS A 67 -10.48 6.45 12.68
C LYS A 67 -10.00 5.74 13.96
N LYS A 68 -10.83 4.88 14.57
CA LYS A 68 -10.52 4.14 15.80
C LYS A 68 -9.60 2.94 15.54
N ILE A 69 -9.45 2.49 14.31
CA ILE A 69 -8.52 1.40 13.96
C ILE A 69 -7.11 1.74 14.43
N LYS A 70 -6.50 0.84 15.21
CA LYS A 70 -5.09 0.92 15.60
C LYS A 70 -4.27 0.21 14.52
N PHE A 71 -3.35 0.95 13.88
CA PHE A 71 -2.49 0.46 12.81
C PHE A 71 -1.02 0.53 13.27
N ARG A 72 -0.34 -0.62 13.36
CA ARG A 72 1.04 -0.73 13.80
C ARG A 72 1.91 -1.33 12.71
N LEU A 73 2.83 -0.54 12.18
CA LEU A 73 3.83 -0.98 11.21
C LEU A 73 4.86 -1.90 11.87
N LYS A 74 5.20 -2.99 11.20
CA LYS A 74 6.31 -3.90 11.53
C LYS A 74 7.46 -3.78 10.53
N LYS A 75 7.19 -3.19 9.35
CA LYS A 75 8.18 -2.91 8.31
C LYS A 75 8.03 -1.47 7.84
N LYS A 76 9.08 -0.94 7.21
CA LYS A 76 9.10 0.41 6.61
C LYS A 76 9.09 0.29 5.09
N ASP A 77 8.65 1.33 4.39
CA ASP A 77 8.80 1.42 2.93
C ASP A 77 10.28 1.29 2.55
N GLY A 78 10.57 0.52 1.49
CA GLY A 78 11.92 0.17 1.06
C GLY A 78 12.50 -1.09 1.72
N SER A 79 11.87 -1.63 2.76
CA SER A 79 12.35 -2.87 3.41
C SER A 79 12.15 -4.08 2.50
N THR A 80 13.17 -4.92 2.37
CA THR A 80 13.03 -6.26 1.77
C THR A 80 12.44 -7.21 2.79
N VAL A 81 11.38 -7.92 2.42
CA VAL A 81 10.72 -8.95 3.22
C VAL A 81 10.83 -10.32 2.57
N LYS A 82 10.76 -11.36 3.38
CA LYS A 82 10.66 -12.76 2.95
C LYS A 82 9.19 -13.21 3.00
N LYS A 83 8.89 -14.36 2.41
CA LYS A 83 7.61 -15.05 2.61
C LYS A 83 7.30 -15.18 4.10
N ASN A 84 6.05 -15.02 4.47
CA ASN A 84 5.52 -15.06 5.85
C ASN A 84 6.01 -13.92 6.77
N SER A 85 6.69 -12.90 6.25
CA SER A 85 7.03 -11.71 7.05
C SER A 85 5.79 -10.89 7.36
N VAL A 86 5.58 -10.55 8.63
CA VAL A 86 4.52 -9.63 9.05
C VAL A 86 4.92 -8.19 8.69
N ILE A 87 4.09 -7.52 7.89
CA ILE A 87 4.29 -6.14 7.42
C ILE A 87 3.65 -5.14 8.36
N ALA A 88 2.40 -5.40 8.77
CA ALA A 88 1.64 -4.55 9.69
C ALA A 88 0.66 -5.38 10.52
N VAL A 89 0.25 -4.82 11.64
CA VAL A 89 -0.79 -5.37 12.53
C VAL A 89 -1.88 -4.31 12.67
N ILE A 90 -3.13 -4.74 12.49
CA ILE A 90 -4.32 -3.90 12.49
C ILE A 90 -5.26 -4.39 13.58
N LYS A 91 -5.72 -3.51 14.47
CA LYS A 91 -6.70 -3.84 15.51
C LYS A 91 -7.88 -2.90 15.45
N GLY A 92 -9.09 -3.43 15.35
CA GLY A 92 -10.30 -2.64 15.23
C GLY A 92 -11.54 -3.52 15.06
N LYS A 93 -12.67 -2.90 14.71
CA LYS A 93 -13.90 -3.62 14.40
C LYS A 93 -13.71 -4.52 13.17
N ALA A 94 -14.18 -5.75 13.23
CA ALA A 94 -14.05 -6.74 12.17
C ALA A 94 -14.58 -6.19 10.82
N ASN A 95 -15.79 -5.66 10.82
CA ASN A 95 -16.41 -5.07 9.65
C ASN A 95 -15.52 -3.93 9.04
N SER A 96 -15.08 -2.97 9.87
CA SER A 96 -14.25 -1.86 9.38
C SER A 96 -12.93 -2.34 8.77
N ILE A 97 -12.34 -3.40 9.32
CA ILE A 97 -11.11 -4.00 8.77
C ILE A 97 -11.39 -4.63 7.42
N MET A 98 -12.47 -5.38 7.26
CA MET A 98 -12.82 -6.06 6.00
C MET A 98 -13.16 -5.07 4.89
N ILE A 99 -13.93 -4.02 5.19
CA ILE A 99 -14.26 -2.96 4.23
C ILE A 99 -12.98 -2.31 3.66
N ALA A 100 -11.98 -2.05 4.52
CA ALA A 100 -10.76 -1.38 4.10
C ALA A 100 -9.73 -2.30 3.42
N GLU A 101 -9.84 -3.63 3.65
CA GLU A 101 -8.81 -4.61 3.29
C GLU A 101 -8.47 -4.59 1.82
N ARG A 102 -9.47 -4.69 0.93
CA ARG A 102 -9.26 -4.82 -0.52
C ARG A 102 -8.50 -3.63 -1.08
N VAL A 103 -8.95 -2.41 -0.78
CA VAL A 103 -8.29 -1.18 -1.22
C VAL A 103 -6.86 -1.08 -0.65
N ALA A 104 -6.68 -1.41 0.64
CA ALA A 104 -5.38 -1.41 1.29
C ALA A 104 -4.40 -2.39 0.62
N LEU A 105 -4.84 -3.62 0.34
CA LEU A 105 -4.02 -4.65 -0.29
C LEU A 105 -3.74 -4.35 -1.76
N ASN A 106 -4.68 -3.75 -2.49
CA ASN A 106 -4.48 -3.33 -3.87
C ASN A 106 -3.35 -2.28 -3.97
N PHE A 107 -3.37 -1.24 -3.13
CA PHE A 107 -2.27 -0.28 -3.07
C PHE A 107 -0.95 -0.95 -2.69
N LEU A 108 -0.94 -1.76 -1.63
CA LEU A 108 0.28 -2.42 -1.16
C LEU A 108 0.89 -3.32 -2.23
N SER A 109 0.08 -4.17 -2.86
CA SER A 109 0.54 -5.14 -3.85
C SER A 109 1.06 -4.46 -5.10
N HIS A 110 0.32 -3.47 -5.62
CA HIS A 110 0.71 -2.73 -6.83
C HIS A 110 2.02 -1.97 -6.62
N ILE A 111 2.11 -1.17 -5.55
CA ILE A 111 3.27 -0.33 -5.29
C ILE A 111 4.49 -1.19 -4.92
N SER A 112 4.32 -2.21 -4.09
CA SER A 112 5.41 -3.13 -3.74
C SER A 112 5.87 -3.97 -4.94
N GLY A 113 4.98 -4.33 -5.86
CA GLY A 113 5.31 -4.99 -7.11
C GLY A 113 6.25 -4.14 -7.98
N ILE A 114 5.91 -2.86 -8.16
CA ILE A 114 6.75 -1.89 -8.89
C ILE A 114 8.12 -1.77 -8.19
N ALA A 115 8.13 -1.52 -6.87
CA ALA A 115 9.37 -1.37 -6.10
C ALA A 115 10.26 -2.62 -6.17
N THR A 116 9.65 -3.81 -6.10
CA THR A 116 10.37 -5.10 -6.19
C THR A 116 11.02 -5.28 -7.55
N LYS A 117 10.26 -5.02 -8.62
CA LYS A 117 10.76 -5.14 -10.00
C LYS A 117 11.86 -4.13 -10.28
N THR A 118 11.69 -2.88 -9.87
CA THR A 118 12.69 -1.83 -9.99
C THR A 118 13.98 -2.19 -9.25
N ASN A 119 13.87 -2.66 -8.00
CA ASN A 119 15.04 -3.08 -7.22
C ASN A 119 15.80 -4.24 -7.89
N LYS A 120 15.09 -5.17 -8.56
CA LYS A 120 15.72 -6.23 -9.35
C LYS A 120 16.55 -5.66 -10.51
N PHE A 121 15.99 -4.74 -11.28
CA PHE A 121 16.71 -4.09 -12.39
C PHE A 121 17.91 -3.27 -11.91
N VAL A 122 17.74 -2.49 -10.84
CA VAL A 122 18.85 -1.70 -10.25
C VAL A 122 20.01 -2.60 -9.83
N LYS A 123 19.71 -3.75 -9.20
CA LYS A 123 20.74 -4.72 -8.83
C LYS A 123 21.45 -5.36 -10.02
N LEU A 124 20.73 -5.66 -11.09
CA LEU A 124 21.31 -6.20 -12.33
C LEU A 124 22.17 -5.17 -13.06
N ALA A 125 21.72 -3.92 -13.11
CA ALA A 125 22.47 -2.83 -13.75
C ALA A 125 23.76 -2.47 -12.99
N GLY A 126 23.78 -2.68 -11.67
CA GLY A 126 24.91 -2.32 -10.81
C GLY A 126 25.26 -0.83 -10.93
N LYS A 127 26.57 -0.54 -11.02
CA LYS A 127 27.08 0.83 -11.23
C LYS A 127 27.23 1.22 -12.72
N LYS A 128 26.97 0.31 -13.64
CA LYS A 128 27.25 0.50 -15.08
C LYS A 128 26.24 1.40 -15.77
N CYS A 129 24.97 1.39 -15.34
CA CYS A 129 23.94 2.24 -15.92
C CYS A 129 22.89 2.65 -14.87
N LYS A 130 22.20 3.74 -15.15
CA LYS A 130 21.09 4.24 -14.32
C LYS A 130 19.78 3.73 -14.86
N ILE A 131 18.93 3.21 -13.99
CA ILE A 131 17.56 2.83 -14.34
C ILE A 131 16.67 4.06 -14.21
N CYS A 132 16.06 4.47 -15.33
CA CYS A 132 15.16 5.61 -15.38
C CYS A 132 13.75 5.17 -15.75
N CYS A 133 12.75 5.83 -15.21
CA CYS A 133 11.37 5.59 -15.54
C CYS A 133 10.98 6.28 -16.86
N THR A 134 10.27 5.57 -17.74
CA THR A 134 9.73 6.11 -19.00
C THR A 134 8.51 7.00 -18.82
N ARG A 135 8.03 7.17 -17.59
CA ARG A 135 6.82 7.94 -17.22
C ARG A 135 5.51 7.44 -17.82
N LYS A 136 5.50 6.27 -18.42
CA LYS A 136 4.29 5.60 -18.91
C LYS A 136 3.69 4.79 -17.77
N THR A 137 2.59 5.29 -17.20
CA THR A 137 1.87 4.68 -16.07
C THR A 137 0.38 4.68 -16.37
N LEU A 138 -0.38 3.89 -15.63
CA LEU A 138 -1.83 3.96 -15.68
C LEU A 138 -2.30 5.39 -15.35
N PRO A 139 -3.33 5.91 -16.04
CA PRO A 139 -3.95 7.18 -15.71
C PRO A 139 -4.26 7.27 -14.22
N ASN A 140 -4.03 8.43 -13.64
CA ASN A 140 -4.21 8.69 -12.20
C ASN A 140 -3.29 7.95 -11.22
N TYR A 141 -2.48 6.97 -11.67
CA TYR A 141 -1.53 6.21 -10.83
C TYR A 141 -0.10 6.74 -10.89
N ARG A 142 0.17 7.77 -11.69
CA ARG A 142 1.53 8.27 -11.92
C ARG A 142 2.26 8.64 -10.63
N ALA A 143 1.67 9.48 -9.78
CA ALA A 143 2.33 9.90 -8.55
C ALA A 143 2.52 8.73 -7.58
N VAL A 144 1.55 7.81 -7.52
CA VAL A 144 1.60 6.59 -6.70
C VAL A 144 2.79 5.70 -7.13
N SER A 145 2.96 5.48 -8.44
CA SER A 145 4.05 4.65 -8.99
C SER A 145 5.42 5.33 -8.90
N TYR A 146 5.47 6.65 -9.07
CA TYR A 146 6.72 7.41 -9.16
C TYR A 146 7.48 7.56 -7.85
N THR A 147 6.77 7.71 -6.75
CA THR A 147 7.40 7.93 -5.44
C THR A 147 8.29 6.76 -5.04
N HIS A 148 7.93 5.58 -5.48
CA HIS A 148 8.64 4.35 -5.14
C HIS A 148 9.67 3.94 -6.18
N LEU A 149 9.50 4.31 -7.45
CA LEU A 149 10.53 4.18 -8.48
C LEU A 149 11.77 5.01 -8.14
N ARG A 150 11.58 6.29 -7.79
CA ARG A 150 12.67 7.21 -7.46
C ARG A 150 13.43 6.87 -6.18
N ALA A 151 12.82 6.17 -5.23
CA ALA A 151 13.52 5.72 -4.03
C ALA A 151 14.62 4.67 -4.34
N HIS A 152 14.58 4.08 -5.54
CA HIS A 152 15.52 3.05 -6.01
C HIS A 152 16.32 3.50 -7.26
N GLU A 153 16.08 4.70 -7.79
CA GLU A 153 16.96 5.29 -8.80
C GLU A 153 18.30 5.60 -8.11
N THR A 154 19.34 4.89 -8.52
CA THR A 154 20.70 5.14 -8.04
C THR A 154 21.19 6.49 -8.55
N ASN A 155 21.81 7.27 -7.66
CA ASN A 155 22.58 8.45 -7.98
C ASN A 155 23.74 8.14 -8.92
#